data_abc56952168c099d690c81374c965a8f
#
_entry.id   abc56952168c099d690c81374c965a8f
#
_cell.length_a   1.000
_cell.length_b   1.000
_cell.length_c   1.000
_cell.angle_alpha   90.00
_cell.angle_beta   90.00
_cell.angle_gamma   90.00
#
_symmetry.space_group_name_H-M   'P 1'
#
loop_
_entity.id
_entity.type
_entity.pdbx_description
1 polymer ?
#
loop_
_entity_poly.entity_id
_entity_poly.type
_entity_poly.pdbx_seq_one_letter_code
_entity_poly.pdbx_strand_id
1 'polypeptide(L)'
;MPSVHEELLAGRSNGILMPVSAMKTEHDWGVGDFSSLCEWVGFLGRLGTKIVQILPLQETAPGQNCPYSALSAFAIDPVYIDVQQVREVQYAPAARQLVQDLQGDITAWRMSRKAPFKAVKEAKMKVLWQAYQFFLEHDVWQRSAHYQAFQAYCAANKSWLRNYALFRALKEFYRWQTWLDWPTGLKEFNSDAVDAFETKYREYVDFFSYLQWQADLQLRGAKLCAQKAGVYLFGDIPFGTNLDSAEVWSERENFRLDHSVGAPPDQFSEKGQCWGLPAYDWDYMQRSGLALWKRKIRRAVELYDLFRLDHLVGFYRSYVFAPGDETGHFDVAEEQAQIDRGYNFLRMVLDSAGGAMPVGEDLGVIPNYVRRMLVDLKIPGYKVLRWEREDNGYYREPRHYPSVSLATTSTHDTESVRGWWETMPQYERANMWEMISAQKTDGNVPFDLNTQRAIFYRVLTSGSAVTMFSWQDVIGTLDRINVPGTTGDENWTYRSEYTPAEAGEVYKEQLQMYASLLKETARA
;
A
#
# COMPACT_ATOMS: atom_id res chain seq x y z
N MET A 1 16.56 -22.33 7.44
CA MET A 1 15.30 -22.37 6.66
C MET A 1 15.50 -21.40 5.48
N PRO A 2 14.91 -21.66 4.30
CA PRO A 2 14.94 -20.69 3.21
C PRO A 2 14.28 -19.38 3.65
N SER A 3 14.69 -18.29 3.05
CA SER A 3 14.01 -16.99 3.23
C SER A 3 12.63 -17.01 2.59
N VAL A 4 11.75 -16.08 2.96
CA VAL A 4 10.43 -15.92 2.32
C VAL A 4 10.59 -15.74 0.81
N HIS A 5 11.60 -14.97 0.40
CA HIS A 5 11.93 -14.74 -1.01
C HIS A 5 12.28 -16.05 -1.74
N GLU A 6 13.16 -16.87 -1.18
CA GLU A 6 13.55 -18.16 -1.78
C GLU A 6 12.39 -19.14 -1.81
N GLU A 7 11.61 -19.21 -0.73
CA GLU A 7 10.44 -20.11 -0.64
C GLU A 7 9.39 -19.79 -1.71
N LEU A 8 9.00 -18.52 -1.82
CA LEU A 8 7.96 -18.10 -2.76
C LEU A 8 8.39 -18.22 -4.23
N LEU A 9 9.67 -18.01 -4.54
CA LEU A 9 10.19 -18.21 -5.91
C LEU A 9 10.36 -19.69 -6.28
N ALA A 10 10.65 -20.54 -5.33
CA ALA A 10 10.76 -21.99 -5.58
C ALA A 10 9.39 -22.67 -5.66
N GLY A 11 8.38 -22.05 -5.06
CA GLY A 11 7.01 -22.59 -4.97
C GLY A 11 6.07 -22.07 -6.05
N ARG A 12 4.79 -22.35 -5.81
CA ARG A 12 3.65 -21.83 -6.57
C ARG A 12 2.65 -21.26 -5.56
N SER A 13 2.62 -19.94 -5.43
CA SER A 13 1.81 -19.26 -4.42
C SER A 13 0.65 -18.49 -5.06
N ASN A 14 -0.37 -18.26 -4.25
CA ASN A 14 -1.53 -17.45 -4.62
C ASN A 14 -1.73 -16.33 -3.60
N GLY A 15 -2.48 -15.29 -3.97
CA GLY A 15 -2.83 -14.23 -3.03
C GLY A 15 -4.05 -13.43 -3.46
N ILE A 16 -4.53 -12.63 -2.51
CA ILE A 16 -5.64 -11.70 -2.70
C ILE A 16 -5.19 -10.30 -2.31
N LEU A 17 -5.47 -9.32 -3.19
CA LEU A 17 -5.32 -7.89 -2.91
C LEU A 17 -6.62 -7.36 -2.31
N MET A 18 -6.52 -6.76 -1.11
CA MET A 18 -7.64 -6.08 -0.47
C MET A 18 -7.11 -4.95 0.44
N PRO A 19 -7.49 -3.67 0.23
CA PRO A 19 -7.10 -2.59 1.12
C PRO A 19 -7.59 -2.84 2.56
N VAL A 20 -6.79 -2.51 3.58
CA VAL A 20 -7.23 -2.64 4.98
C VAL A 20 -8.50 -1.85 5.24
N SER A 21 -8.61 -0.64 4.69
CA SER A 21 -9.81 0.20 4.77
C SER A 21 -11.09 -0.48 4.26
N ALA A 22 -10.95 -1.41 3.31
CA ALA A 22 -12.06 -2.16 2.72
C ALA A 22 -12.54 -3.34 3.58
N MET A 23 -11.76 -3.76 4.57
CA MET A 23 -12.00 -4.93 5.39
C MET A 23 -13.07 -4.67 6.46
N LYS A 24 -14.34 -4.87 6.07
CA LYS A 24 -15.49 -4.72 6.98
C LYS A 24 -15.52 -5.85 8.00
N THR A 25 -15.85 -5.50 9.26
CA THR A 25 -16.14 -6.44 10.36
C THR A 25 -17.31 -5.94 11.20
N GLU A 26 -17.72 -6.72 12.20
CA GLU A 26 -18.73 -6.31 13.18
C GLU A 26 -18.24 -5.20 14.12
N HIS A 27 -16.93 -4.97 14.19
CA HIS A 27 -16.31 -4.12 15.20
C HIS A 27 -15.64 -2.86 14.65
N ASP A 28 -15.37 -2.78 13.33
CA ASP A 28 -14.76 -1.60 12.72
C ASP A 28 -15.67 -0.36 12.82
N TRP A 29 -15.09 0.80 12.64
CA TRP A 29 -15.78 2.09 12.70
C TRP A 29 -16.17 2.65 11.31
N GLY A 30 -16.32 1.78 10.29
CA GLY A 30 -16.59 2.20 8.91
C GLY A 30 -15.34 2.30 8.04
N VAL A 31 -14.17 2.17 8.63
CA VAL A 31 -12.87 1.96 7.99
C VAL A 31 -12.26 0.74 8.65
N GLY A 32 -11.87 -0.26 7.86
CA GLY A 32 -11.18 -1.44 8.39
C GLY A 32 -9.88 -1.04 9.09
N ASP A 33 -9.55 -1.76 10.15
CA ASP A 33 -8.41 -1.52 11.03
C ASP A 33 -7.56 -2.78 11.21
N PHE A 34 -6.60 -2.77 12.14
CA PHE A 34 -5.71 -3.91 12.31
C PHE A 34 -6.39 -5.14 12.91
N SER A 35 -7.47 -4.99 13.67
CA SER A 35 -8.31 -6.11 14.08
C SER A 35 -9.09 -6.68 12.89
N SER A 36 -9.59 -5.82 12.01
CA SER A 36 -10.22 -6.22 10.75
C SER A 36 -9.25 -6.99 9.86
N LEU A 37 -8.01 -6.52 9.73
CA LEU A 37 -6.95 -7.25 9.00
C LEU A 37 -6.73 -8.65 9.58
N CYS A 38 -6.65 -8.77 10.91
CA CYS A 38 -6.47 -10.06 11.59
C CYS A 38 -7.62 -11.04 11.27
N GLU A 39 -8.86 -10.58 11.29
CA GLU A 39 -10.04 -11.39 11.00
C GLU A 39 -10.09 -11.83 9.53
N TRP A 40 -9.83 -10.90 8.59
CA TRP A 40 -9.82 -11.19 7.16
C TRP A 40 -8.68 -12.13 6.75
N VAL A 41 -7.46 -11.96 7.25
CA VAL A 41 -6.37 -12.91 6.92
C VAL A 41 -6.67 -14.31 7.43
N GLY A 42 -7.33 -14.46 8.58
CA GLY A 42 -7.81 -15.74 9.09
C GLY A 42 -8.87 -16.37 8.18
N PHE A 43 -9.81 -15.58 7.67
CA PHE A 43 -10.82 -16.04 6.73
C PHE A 43 -10.21 -16.47 5.40
N LEU A 44 -9.37 -15.63 4.79
CA LEU A 44 -8.73 -15.90 3.50
C LEU A 44 -7.77 -17.10 3.58
N GLY A 45 -7.05 -17.24 4.68
CA GLY A 45 -6.18 -18.41 4.92
C GLY A 45 -6.95 -19.73 4.92
N ARG A 46 -8.16 -19.77 5.49
CA ARG A 46 -9.03 -20.96 5.44
C ARG A 46 -9.51 -21.31 4.02
N LEU A 47 -9.54 -20.36 3.10
CA LEU A 47 -9.82 -20.59 1.68
C LEU A 47 -8.59 -21.14 0.90
N GLY A 48 -7.41 -21.18 1.53
CA GLY A 48 -6.15 -21.60 0.90
C GLY A 48 -5.32 -20.44 0.34
N THR A 49 -5.68 -19.18 0.66
CA THR A 49 -4.90 -18.01 0.31
C THR A 49 -3.59 -17.98 1.09
N LYS A 50 -2.46 -17.79 0.39
CA LYS A 50 -1.11 -17.74 0.99
C LYS A 50 -0.57 -16.31 1.16
N ILE A 51 -1.04 -15.36 0.38
CA ILE A 51 -0.56 -13.98 0.40
C ILE A 51 -1.77 -13.05 0.46
N VAL A 52 -1.76 -12.10 1.38
CA VAL A 52 -2.72 -10.99 1.41
C VAL A 52 -1.95 -9.70 1.13
N GLN A 53 -2.25 -9.10 -0.01
CA GLN A 53 -1.68 -7.81 -0.41
C GLN A 53 -2.59 -6.69 0.09
N ILE A 54 -1.98 -5.72 0.75
CA ILE A 54 -2.63 -4.49 1.20
C ILE A 54 -2.01 -3.28 0.50
N LEU A 55 -2.75 -2.18 0.45
CA LEU A 55 -2.26 -0.89 -0.06
C LEU A 55 -1.44 -0.16 1.01
N PRO A 56 -0.74 0.94 0.65
CA PRO A 56 0.04 1.72 1.60
C PRO A 56 -0.79 2.13 2.82
N LEU A 57 -0.19 2.01 4.00
CA LEU A 57 -0.83 2.34 5.29
C LEU A 57 -0.35 3.68 5.86
N GLN A 58 0.46 4.43 5.11
CA GLN A 58 1.05 5.68 5.57
C GLN A 58 -0.03 6.75 5.82
N GLU A 59 0.24 7.62 6.80
CA GLU A 59 -0.71 8.66 7.18
C GLU A 59 -0.94 9.68 6.05
N THR A 60 -2.20 9.93 5.74
CA THR A 60 -2.64 10.95 4.78
C THR A 60 -3.17 12.20 5.49
N ALA A 61 -3.19 13.34 4.78
CA ALA A 61 -3.81 14.56 5.29
C ALA A 61 -5.34 14.41 5.44
N PRO A 62 -6.00 15.17 6.32
CA PRO A 62 -7.46 15.16 6.44
C PRO A 62 -8.14 15.46 5.09
N GLY A 63 -9.05 14.58 4.70
CA GLY A 63 -9.77 14.68 3.42
C GLY A 63 -8.99 14.15 2.20
N GLN A 64 -7.76 13.67 2.39
CA GLN A 64 -7.00 12.95 1.36
C GLN A 64 -7.21 11.44 1.54
N ASN A 65 -7.79 10.79 0.52
CA ASN A 65 -8.06 9.35 0.56
C ASN A 65 -6.99 8.53 -0.19
N CYS A 66 -6.18 9.17 -1.05
CA CYS A 66 -5.14 8.48 -1.82
C CYS A 66 -3.98 8.02 -0.91
N PRO A 67 -3.74 6.72 -0.75
CA PRO A 67 -2.71 6.20 0.15
C PRO A 67 -1.29 6.48 -0.34
N TYR A 68 -1.13 6.89 -1.60
CA TYR A 68 0.16 7.29 -2.19
C TYR A 68 0.51 8.76 -1.92
N SER A 69 -0.41 9.54 -1.31
CA SER A 69 -0.20 10.96 -0.95
C SER A 69 0.02 11.12 0.56
N ALA A 70 1.07 10.49 1.07
CA ALA A 70 1.32 10.39 2.51
C ALA A 70 2.08 11.60 3.09
N LEU A 71 1.81 11.89 4.36
CA LEU A 71 2.51 12.89 5.18
C LEU A 71 3.88 12.39 5.69
N SER A 72 4.14 11.10 5.57
CA SER A 72 5.43 10.47 5.91
C SER A 72 5.59 9.15 5.16
N ALA A 73 6.82 8.84 4.78
CA ALA A 73 7.17 7.56 4.18
C ALA A 73 7.23 6.40 5.21
N PHE A 74 7.14 6.69 6.51
CA PHE A 74 7.34 5.73 7.61
C PHE A 74 6.13 5.56 8.51
N ALA A 75 5.38 6.64 8.73
CA ALA A 75 4.33 6.69 9.74
C ALA A 75 3.04 6.04 9.25
N ILE A 76 2.44 5.23 10.12
CA ILE A 76 1.17 4.55 9.87
C ILE A 76 0.02 5.51 10.16
N ASP A 77 -1.04 5.51 9.33
CA ASP A 77 -2.22 6.33 9.58
C ASP A 77 -2.97 5.85 10.83
N PRO A 78 -3.20 6.72 11.82
CA PRO A 78 -3.95 6.38 13.03
C PRO A 78 -5.37 5.90 12.78
N VAL A 79 -5.93 6.12 11.58
CA VAL A 79 -7.26 5.62 11.21
C VAL A 79 -7.35 4.09 11.26
N TYR A 80 -6.23 3.39 11.06
CA TYR A 80 -6.14 1.93 11.13
C TYR A 80 -5.99 1.38 12.55
N ILE A 81 -5.83 2.23 13.57
CA ILE A 81 -5.82 1.77 14.97
C ILE A 81 -7.23 1.30 15.34
N ASP A 82 -7.35 0.07 15.83
CA ASP A 82 -8.54 -0.35 16.59
C ASP A 82 -8.45 0.28 17.99
N VAL A 83 -9.25 1.32 18.21
CA VAL A 83 -9.22 2.06 19.48
C VAL A 83 -9.67 1.22 20.67
N GLN A 84 -10.46 0.17 20.45
CA GLN A 84 -10.90 -0.73 21.52
C GLN A 84 -9.78 -1.66 22.01
N GLN A 85 -8.76 -1.90 21.18
CA GLN A 85 -7.57 -2.67 21.54
C GLN A 85 -6.47 -1.80 22.19
N VAL A 86 -6.64 -0.49 22.24
CA VAL A 86 -5.74 0.39 23.00
C VAL A 86 -6.01 0.23 24.49
N ARG A 87 -4.99 -0.23 25.22
CA ARG A 87 -5.11 -0.53 26.67
C ARG A 87 -5.76 0.63 27.43
N GLU A 88 -5.29 1.84 27.22
CA GLU A 88 -5.74 3.03 27.94
C GLU A 88 -7.22 3.34 27.68
N VAL A 89 -7.75 3.05 26.52
CA VAL A 89 -9.18 3.24 26.21
C VAL A 89 -10.06 2.37 27.11
N GLN A 90 -9.58 1.18 27.49
CA GLN A 90 -10.33 0.29 28.38
C GLN A 90 -10.42 0.83 29.82
N TYR A 91 -9.45 1.62 30.26
CA TYR A 91 -9.36 2.13 31.64
C TYR A 91 -9.71 3.61 31.77
N ALA A 92 -9.50 4.45 30.75
CA ALA A 92 -9.78 5.88 30.78
C ALA A 92 -11.29 6.16 30.73
N PRO A 93 -11.92 6.73 31.78
CA PRO A 93 -13.36 6.99 31.76
C PRO A 93 -13.79 7.94 30.63
N ALA A 94 -13.00 8.99 30.37
CA ALA A 94 -13.30 9.95 29.30
C ALA A 94 -13.24 9.32 27.91
N ALA A 95 -12.26 8.44 27.63
CA ALA A 95 -12.17 7.73 26.37
C ALA A 95 -13.36 6.78 26.17
N ARG A 96 -13.76 6.03 27.20
CA ARG A 96 -14.92 5.14 27.15
C ARG A 96 -16.22 5.90 26.91
N GLN A 97 -16.39 7.06 27.57
CA GLN A 97 -17.57 7.90 27.38
C GLN A 97 -17.67 8.40 25.94
N LEU A 98 -16.56 8.87 25.35
CA LEU A 98 -16.53 9.26 23.94
C LEU A 98 -16.90 8.11 22.99
N VAL A 99 -16.40 6.90 23.26
CA VAL A 99 -16.79 5.71 22.45
C VAL A 99 -18.29 5.43 22.57
N GLN A 100 -18.88 5.59 23.75
CA GLN A 100 -20.32 5.44 23.96
C GLN A 100 -21.11 6.52 23.22
N ASP A 101 -20.69 7.78 23.31
CA ASP A 101 -21.35 8.91 22.65
C ASP A 101 -21.34 8.77 21.12
N LEU A 102 -20.31 8.13 20.56
CA LEU A 102 -20.12 7.91 19.14
C LEU A 102 -20.86 6.67 18.58
N GLN A 103 -21.53 5.85 19.41
CA GLN A 103 -22.15 4.58 18.95
C GLN A 103 -23.12 4.74 17.78
N GLY A 104 -23.90 5.83 17.75
CA GLY A 104 -24.82 6.15 16.65
C GLY A 104 -24.07 6.40 15.34
N ASP A 105 -23.03 7.21 15.39
CA ASP A 105 -22.18 7.52 14.23
C ASP A 105 -21.41 6.28 13.75
N ILE A 106 -20.82 5.52 14.67
CA ILE A 106 -20.09 4.28 14.36
C ILE A 106 -21.01 3.30 13.62
N THR A 107 -22.25 3.14 14.10
CA THR A 107 -23.24 2.28 13.44
C THR A 107 -23.54 2.76 12.02
N ALA A 108 -23.75 4.06 11.83
CA ALA A 108 -23.99 4.65 10.51
C ALA A 108 -22.80 4.50 9.57
N TRP A 109 -21.58 4.75 10.05
CA TRP A 109 -20.35 4.58 9.26
C TRP A 109 -20.11 3.12 8.86
N ARG A 110 -20.37 2.17 9.78
CA ARG A 110 -20.23 0.74 9.50
C ARG A 110 -21.18 0.25 8.40
N MET A 111 -22.33 0.85 8.29
CA MET A 111 -23.32 0.56 7.23
C MET A 111 -22.97 1.24 5.88
N SER A 112 -22.05 2.18 5.86
CA SER A 112 -21.64 2.86 4.63
C SER A 112 -20.96 1.88 3.65
N ARG A 113 -21.26 2.05 2.36
CA ARG A 113 -20.59 1.35 1.25
C ARG A 113 -19.24 1.95 0.88
N LYS A 114 -18.93 3.14 1.40
CA LYS A 114 -17.66 3.84 1.21
C LYS A 114 -17.01 4.09 2.57
N ALA A 115 -15.70 3.97 2.64
CA ALA A 115 -14.94 4.24 3.84
C ALA A 115 -14.93 5.75 4.18
N PRO A 116 -15.57 6.19 5.27
CA PRO A 116 -15.67 7.61 5.63
C PRO A 116 -14.41 8.08 6.41
N PHE A 117 -13.24 8.04 5.75
CA PHE A 117 -11.93 8.25 6.37
C PHE A 117 -11.86 9.48 7.29
N LYS A 118 -12.31 10.64 6.79
CA LYS A 118 -12.21 11.89 7.54
C LYS A 118 -12.96 11.82 8.88
N ALA A 119 -14.23 11.41 8.83
CA ALA A 119 -15.08 11.35 10.02
C ALA A 119 -14.55 10.35 11.05
N VAL A 120 -14.15 9.16 10.58
CA VAL A 120 -13.61 8.10 11.44
C VAL A 120 -12.27 8.52 12.05
N LYS A 121 -11.36 9.10 11.26
CA LYS A 121 -10.07 9.58 11.75
C LYS A 121 -10.24 10.64 12.82
N GLU A 122 -11.08 11.66 12.59
CA GLU A 122 -11.37 12.72 13.56
C GLU A 122 -11.95 12.16 14.88
N ALA A 123 -12.85 11.18 14.79
CA ALA A 123 -13.41 10.54 15.96
C ALA A 123 -12.39 9.70 16.74
N LYS A 124 -11.63 8.86 16.04
CA LYS A 124 -10.56 8.05 16.66
C LYS A 124 -9.49 8.94 17.32
N MET A 125 -9.08 10.03 16.68
CA MET A 125 -8.11 10.98 17.26
C MET A 125 -8.58 11.57 18.59
N LYS A 126 -9.87 11.90 18.74
CA LYS A 126 -10.43 12.40 20.01
C LYS A 126 -10.35 11.35 21.12
N VAL A 127 -10.70 10.10 20.81
CA VAL A 127 -10.63 9.00 21.77
C VAL A 127 -9.18 8.69 22.16
N LEU A 128 -8.28 8.64 21.16
CA LEU A 128 -6.85 8.39 21.37
C LEU A 128 -6.15 9.49 22.16
N TRP A 129 -6.62 10.74 22.04
CA TRP A 129 -6.13 11.83 22.89
C TRP A 129 -6.49 11.59 24.37
N GLN A 130 -7.71 11.18 24.69
CA GLN A 130 -8.10 10.86 26.06
C GLN A 130 -7.35 9.62 26.60
N ALA A 131 -7.09 8.65 25.75
CA ALA A 131 -6.25 7.51 26.10
C ALA A 131 -4.83 7.93 26.43
N TYR A 132 -4.25 8.84 25.63
CA TYR A 132 -2.92 9.38 25.87
C TYR A 132 -2.83 10.21 27.17
N GLN A 133 -3.85 11.01 27.48
CA GLN A 133 -3.89 11.74 28.76
C GLN A 133 -3.85 10.76 29.95
N PHE A 134 -4.63 9.69 29.87
CA PHE A 134 -4.60 8.61 30.88
C PHE A 134 -3.21 7.95 30.97
N PHE A 135 -2.56 7.71 29.83
CA PHE A 135 -1.19 7.18 29.78
C PHE A 135 -0.19 8.12 30.48
N LEU A 136 -0.28 9.43 30.27
CA LEU A 136 0.56 10.40 30.95
C LEU A 136 0.39 10.33 32.47
N GLU A 137 -0.84 10.33 32.97
CA GLU A 137 -1.16 10.32 34.37
C GLU A 137 -0.75 9.04 35.11
N HIS A 138 -0.91 7.87 34.44
CA HIS A 138 -0.78 6.58 35.12
C HIS A 138 0.51 5.83 34.79
N ASP A 139 1.03 6.00 33.57
CA ASP A 139 2.19 5.25 33.12
C ASP A 139 3.47 6.09 33.10
N VAL A 140 3.42 7.29 32.53
CA VAL A 140 4.58 8.20 32.45
C VAL A 140 5.00 8.68 33.83
N TRP A 141 4.05 9.17 34.64
CA TRP A 141 4.31 9.64 35.99
C TRP A 141 4.89 8.54 36.87
N GLN A 142 4.39 7.32 36.78
CA GLN A 142 4.82 6.18 37.57
C GLN A 142 6.05 5.46 37.00
N ARG A 143 6.52 5.86 35.81
CA ARG A 143 7.59 5.17 35.06
C ARG A 143 7.33 3.68 34.93
N SER A 144 6.09 3.32 34.57
CA SER A 144 5.64 1.94 34.45
C SER A 144 6.44 1.15 33.41
N ALA A 145 6.31 -0.19 33.41
CA ALA A 145 6.86 -1.03 32.35
C ALA A 145 6.28 -0.70 30.98
N HIS A 146 5.02 -0.23 30.93
CA HIS A 146 4.36 0.21 29.72
C HIS A 146 4.98 1.49 29.15
N TYR A 147 5.30 2.45 30.01
CA TYR A 147 6.06 3.64 29.61
C TYR A 147 7.48 3.30 29.15
N GLN A 148 8.15 2.34 29.80
CA GLN A 148 9.47 1.88 29.35
C GLN A 148 9.41 1.24 27.96
N ALA A 149 8.35 0.48 27.64
CA ALA A 149 8.13 -0.07 26.31
C ALA A 149 7.92 1.04 25.26
N PHE A 150 7.16 2.09 25.58
CA PHE A 150 7.02 3.27 24.72
C PHE A 150 8.38 3.95 24.47
N GLN A 151 9.18 4.17 25.54
CA GLN A 151 10.52 4.76 25.39
C GLN A 151 11.44 3.91 24.52
N ALA A 152 11.40 2.57 24.67
CA ALA A 152 12.16 1.65 23.84
C ALA A 152 11.74 1.74 22.37
N TYR A 153 10.43 1.84 22.10
CA TYR A 153 9.92 2.08 20.74
C TYR A 153 10.44 3.40 20.16
N CYS A 154 10.36 4.50 20.91
CA CYS A 154 10.87 5.80 20.47
C CYS A 154 12.37 5.75 20.16
N ALA A 155 13.16 5.10 21.02
CA ALA A 155 14.60 4.94 20.83
C ALA A 155 14.94 4.12 19.58
N ALA A 156 14.21 3.02 19.33
CA ALA A 156 14.39 2.17 18.14
C ALA A 156 14.02 2.90 16.84
N ASN A 157 13.05 3.82 16.89
CA ASN A 157 12.53 4.54 15.73
C ASN A 157 13.04 6.01 15.62
N LYS A 158 14.06 6.40 16.39
CA LYS A 158 14.56 7.78 16.46
C LYS A 158 14.97 8.38 15.10
N SER A 159 15.28 7.54 14.12
CA SER A 159 15.75 7.97 12.79
C SER A 159 14.66 8.65 11.94
N TRP A 160 13.39 8.55 12.33
CA TRP A 160 12.26 9.16 11.60
C TRP A 160 11.17 9.70 12.54
N LEU A 161 10.93 9.02 13.67
CA LEU A 161 9.76 9.25 14.53
C LEU A 161 9.69 10.66 15.10
N ARG A 162 10.82 11.19 15.57
CA ARG A 162 10.89 12.57 16.11
C ARG A 162 10.49 13.60 15.06
N ASN A 163 11.05 13.51 13.85
CA ASN A 163 10.78 14.48 12.79
C ASN A 163 9.31 14.38 12.31
N TYR A 164 8.78 13.18 12.22
CA TYR A 164 7.37 12.97 11.93
C TYR A 164 6.46 13.57 13.03
N ALA A 165 6.72 13.27 14.30
CA ALA A 165 5.91 13.77 15.41
C ALA A 165 5.91 15.30 15.49
N LEU A 166 7.07 15.92 15.28
CA LEU A 166 7.21 17.37 15.17
C LEU A 166 6.43 17.93 13.98
N PHE A 167 6.58 17.32 12.80
CA PHE A 167 5.84 17.74 11.60
C PHE A 167 4.34 17.68 11.83
N ARG A 168 3.84 16.61 12.40
CA ARG A 168 2.42 16.44 12.70
C ARG A 168 1.90 17.46 13.72
N ALA A 169 2.66 17.69 14.81
CA ALA A 169 2.32 18.71 15.80
C ALA A 169 2.29 20.11 15.18
N LEU A 170 3.25 20.44 14.32
CA LEU A 170 3.30 21.70 13.58
C LEU A 170 2.13 21.84 12.58
N LYS A 171 1.78 20.77 11.87
CA LYS A 171 0.61 20.76 10.96
C LYS A 171 -0.69 21.11 11.70
N GLU A 172 -0.92 20.52 12.87
CA GLU A 172 -2.08 20.86 13.71
C GLU A 172 -1.99 22.28 14.27
N PHE A 173 -0.83 22.68 14.78
CA PHE A 173 -0.61 24.01 15.34
C PHE A 173 -0.86 25.13 14.31
N TYR A 174 -0.38 24.93 13.09
CA TYR A 174 -0.59 25.85 11.95
C TYR A 174 -1.85 25.49 11.14
N ARG A 175 -2.79 24.75 11.67
CA ARG A 175 -4.10 24.45 11.05
C ARG A 175 -3.97 23.93 9.64
N TRP A 176 -3.07 22.98 9.43
CA TRP A 176 -2.82 22.30 8.16
C TRP A 176 -2.25 23.17 7.04
N GLN A 177 -1.74 24.37 7.36
CA GLN A 177 -0.93 25.13 6.39
C GLN A 177 0.27 24.29 5.91
N THR A 178 0.68 24.48 4.66
CA THR A 178 1.90 23.85 4.16
C THR A 178 3.12 24.35 4.93
N TRP A 179 4.11 23.48 5.13
CA TRP A 179 5.33 23.86 5.81
C TRP A 179 6.11 24.97 5.09
N LEU A 180 5.85 25.16 3.78
CA LEU A 180 6.43 26.25 3.00
C LEU A 180 6.02 27.64 3.50
N ASP A 181 4.89 27.73 4.21
CA ASP A 181 4.35 28.99 4.77
C ASP A 181 4.63 29.16 6.27
N TRP A 182 5.35 28.20 6.89
CA TRP A 182 5.71 28.32 8.31
C TRP A 182 6.76 29.42 8.54
N PRO A 183 6.90 29.95 9.79
CA PRO A 183 7.97 30.87 10.15
C PRO A 183 9.34 30.34 9.73
N THR A 184 10.22 31.23 9.27
CA THR A 184 11.52 30.90 8.66
C THR A 184 12.31 29.85 9.45
N GLY A 185 12.44 29.99 10.77
CA GLY A 185 13.20 29.02 11.56
C GLY A 185 12.61 27.61 11.53
N LEU A 186 11.28 27.45 11.55
CA LEU A 186 10.59 26.16 11.44
C LEU A 186 10.58 25.66 9.98
N LYS A 187 10.29 26.57 9.05
CA LYS A 187 10.36 26.26 7.60
C LYS A 187 11.73 25.73 7.21
N GLU A 188 12.80 26.37 7.68
CA GLU A 188 14.19 25.98 7.35
C GLU A 188 14.74 24.82 8.22
N PHE A 189 13.89 24.20 9.03
CA PHE A 189 14.29 23.13 9.96
C PHE A 189 15.49 23.53 10.84
N ASN A 190 15.51 24.81 11.29
CA ASN A 190 16.56 25.28 12.17
C ASN A 190 16.46 24.57 13.53
N SER A 191 17.57 23.98 14.02
CA SER A 191 17.59 23.19 15.25
C SER A 191 17.04 23.96 16.46
N ASP A 192 17.45 25.22 16.65
CA ASP A 192 17.03 26.01 17.82
C ASP A 192 15.52 26.30 17.80
N ALA A 193 14.96 26.59 16.61
CA ALA A 193 13.53 26.84 16.44
C ALA A 193 12.72 25.57 16.65
N VAL A 194 13.19 24.44 16.11
CA VAL A 194 12.55 23.12 16.24
C VAL A 194 12.61 22.64 17.69
N ASP A 195 13.76 22.73 18.34
CA ASP A 195 13.95 22.32 19.74
C ASP A 195 13.16 23.19 20.72
N ALA A 196 13.04 24.51 20.45
CA ALA A 196 12.20 25.42 21.21
C ALA A 196 10.71 25.06 21.09
N PHE A 197 10.23 24.73 19.87
CA PHE A 197 8.86 24.26 19.65
C PHE A 197 8.61 22.93 20.38
N GLU A 198 9.49 21.95 20.21
CA GLU A 198 9.41 20.64 20.85
C GLU A 198 9.35 20.79 22.38
N THR A 199 10.26 21.59 22.96
CA THR A 199 10.32 21.80 24.41
C THR A 199 9.02 22.43 24.95
N LYS A 200 8.49 23.44 24.22
CA LYS A 200 7.28 24.15 24.64
C LYS A 200 6.01 23.29 24.50
N TYR A 201 5.96 22.43 23.49
CA TYR A 201 4.78 21.63 23.16
C TYR A 201 5.06 20.12 23.27
N ARG A 202 5.96 19.71 24.14
CA ARG A 202 6.45 18.33 24.32
C ARG A 202 5.33 17.30 24.37
N GLU A 203 4.37 17.51 25.25
CA GLU A 203 3.24 16.60 25.44
C GLU A 203 2.46 16.39 24.13
N TYR A 204 2.30 17.45 23.34
CA TYR A 204 1.58 17.41 22.08
C TYR A 204 2.39 16.70 20.97
N VAL A 205 3.70 16.89 20.95
CA VAL A 205 4.61 16.17 20.04
C VAL A 205 4.66 14.68 20.41
N ASP A 206 4.80 14.36 21.69
CA ASP A 206 4.86 12.99 22.18
C ASP A 206 3.55 12.21 21.92
N PHE A 207 2.41 12.88 21.82
CA PHE A 207 1.15 12.26 21.40
C PHE A 207 1.24 11.59 20.03
N PHE A 208 1.86 12.23 19.04
CA PHE A 208 2.03 11.61 17.73
C PHE A 208 3.01 10.42 17.75
N SER A 209 4.00 10.46 18.62
CA SER A 209 4.87 9.30 18.87
C SER A 209 4.10 8.15 19.53
N TYR A 210 3.20 8.44 20.47
CA TYR A 210 2.32 7.48 21.12
C TYR A 210 1.36 6.82 20.10
N LEU A 211 0.77 7.60 19.19
CA LEU A 211 -0.07 7.07 18.12
C LEU A 211 0.68 6.06 17.25
N GLN A 212 1.92 6.39 16.85
CA GLN A 212 2.75 5.50 16.05
C GLN A 212 3.12 4.22 16.80
N TRP A 213 3.35 4.31 18.11
CA TRP A 213 3.59 3.14 18.95
C TRP A 213 2.37 2.22 18.98
N GLN A 214 1.16 2.76 19.17
CA GLN A 214 -0.08 1.98 19.17
C GLN A 214 -0.34 1.33 17.81
N ALA A 215 -0.16 2.08 16.71
CA ALA A 215 -0.31 1.55 15.36
C ALA A 215 0.68 0.43 15.04
N ASP A 216 1.95 0.60 15.43
CA ASP A 216 3.01 -0.41 15.23
C ASP A 216 2.73 -1.70 16.01
N LEU A 217 2.31 -1.58 17.28
CA LEU A 217 1.95 -2.73 18.10
C LEU A 217 0.82 -3.55 17.46
N GLN A 218 -0.22 -2.88 16.98
CA GLN A 218 -1.37 -3.55 16.39
C GLN A 218 -1.07 -4.15 15.02
N LEU A 219 -0.31 -3.46 14.16
CA LEU A 219 0.10 -4.01 12.85
C LEU A 219 1.02 -5.22 13.01
N ARG A 220 1.96 -5.20 13.96
CA ARG A 220 2.76 -6.40 14.31
C ARG A 220 1.88 -7.53 14.84
N GLY A 221 0.86 -7.20 15.61
CA GLY A 221 -0.16 -8.16 16.04
C GLY A 221 -0.90 -8.79 14.86
N ALA A 222 -1.32 -7.98 13.89
CA ALA A 222 -1.98 -8.47 12.67
C ALA A 222 -1.04 -9.32 11.79
N LYS A 223 0.26 -8.96 11.70
CA LYS A 223 1.27 -9.81 11.05
C LYS A 223 1.39 -11.18 11.73
N LEU A 224 1.37 -11.24 13.06
CA LEU A 224 1.34 -12.52 13.79
C LEU A 224 0.05 -13.31 13.55
N CYS A 225 -1.11 -12.66 13.40
CA CYS A 225 -2.34 -13.32 12.98
C CYS A 225 -2.18 -13.96 11.59
N ALA A 226 -1.60 -13.22 10.63
CA ALA A 226 -1.35 -13.73 9.29
C ALA A 226 -0.42 -14.96 9.32
N GLN A 227 0.68 -14.90 10.06
CA GLN A 227 1.61 -16.02 10.24
C GLN A 227 0.93 -17.25 10.84
N LYS A 228 0.08 -17.09 11.85
CA LYS A 228 -0.71 -18.19 12.44
C LYS A 228 -1.71 -18.80 11.47
N ALA A 229 -2.21 -18.01 10.53
CA ALA A 229 -3.10 -18.46 9.46
C ALA A 229 -2.34 -19.09 8.27
N GLY A 230 -1.00 -19.12 8.30
CA GLY A 230 -0.16 -19.56 7.17
C GLY A 230 -0.20 -18.58 5.99
N VAL A 231 -0.39 -17.30 6.26
CA VAL A 231 -0.53 -16.23 5.27
C VAL A 231 0.65 -15.26 5.39
N TYR A 232 1.23 -14.89 4.27
CA TYR A 232 2.23 -13.83 4.15
C TYR A 232 1.54 -12.47 3.93
N LEU A 233 2.00 -11.45 4.62
CA LEU A 233 1.52 -10.09 4.47
C LEU A 233 2.36 -9.35 3.42
N PHE A 234 1.71 -8.86 2.37
CA PHE A 234 2.32 -8.15 1.27
C PHE A 234 1.94 -6.66 1.33
N GLY A 235 2.91 -5.81 1.70
CA GLY A 235 2.75 -4.36 1.76
C GLY A 235 3.12 -3.64 0.48
N ASP A 236 3.01 -2.31 0.48
CA ASP A 236 3.31 -1.46 -0.68
C ASP A 236 4.16 -0.26 -0.24
N ILE A 237 5.21 0.05 -1.00
CA ILE A 237 6.11 1.18 -0.75
C ILE A 237 5.95 2.17 -1.89
N PRO A 238 5.28 3.32 -1.66
CA PRO A 238 5.17 4.36 -2.67
C PRO A 238 6.53 4.84 -3.17
N PHE A 239 6.64 5.04 -4.49
CA PHE A 239 7.83 5.63 -5.10
C PHE A 239 8.03 7.05 -4.60
N GLY A 240 7.04 7.91 -4.78
CA GLY A 240 7.10 9.31 -4.42
C GLY A 240 6.92 9.59 -2.93
N THR A 241 7.22 10.81 -2.53
CA THR A 241 6.97 11.35 -1.20
C THR A 241 6.28 12.71 -1.38
N ASN A 242 5.19 12.97 -0.68
CA ASN A 242 4.46 14.22 -0.83
C ASN A 242 5.35 15.42 -0.48
N LEU A 243 5.23 16.52 -1.25
CA LEU A 243 5.93 17.77 -0.94
C LEU A 243 5.64 18.24 0.48
N ASP A 244 4.39 18.12 0.93
CA ASP A 244 3.96 18.49 2.27
C ASP A 244 4.05 17.27 3.22
N SER A 245 5.27 16.78 3.44
CA SER A 245 5.58 15.61 4.27
C SER A 245 6.75 15.86 5.21
N ALA A 246 6.85 15.01 6.23
CA ALA A 246 7.88 15.10 7.26
C ALA A 246 9.30 14.96 6.68
N GLU A 247 9.49 14.02 5.74
CA GLU A 247 10.80 13.76 5.13
C GLU A 247 11.23 14.89 4.20
N VAL A 248 10.30 15.43 3.39
CA VAL A 248 10.62 16.54 2.50
C VAL A 248 10.90 17.81 3.30
N TRP A 249 10.21 18.02 4.42
CA TRP A 249 10.48 19.13 5.34
C TRP A 249 11.82 19.00 6.07
N SER A 250 12.15 17.82 6.59
CA SER A 250 13.31 17.64 7.50
C SER A 250 14.58 17.11 6.84
N GLU A 251 14.49 16.59 5.62
CA GLU A 251 15.60 15.93 4.90
C GLU A 251 15.62 16.36 3.42
N ARG A 252 15.53 17.69 3.17
CA ARG A 252 15.35 18.30 1.84
C ARG A 252 16.41 17.93 0.83
N GLU A 253 17.63 17.69 1.30
CA GLU A 253 18.77 17.33 0.49
C GLU A 253 18.55 16.04 -0.33
N ASN A 254 17.56 15.22 0.05
CA ASN A 254 17.16 14.06 -0.73
C ASN A 254 16.26 14.43 -1.93
N PHE A 255 15.83 15.68 -2.05
CA PHE A 255 14.79 16.09 -2.99
C PHE A 255 15.17 17.35 -3.79
N ARG A 256 14.75 17.38 -5.03
CA ARG A 256 14.77 18.57 -5.89
C ARG A 256 13.39 19.24 -5.81
N LEU A 257 13.26 20.23 -4.94
CA LEU A 257 11.98 20.90 -4.68
C LEU A 257 11.49 21.76 -5.85
N ASP A 258 12.37 22.06 -6.78
CA ASP A 258 12.11 22.79 -8.03
C ASP A 258 11.65 21.88 -9.18
N HIS A 259 11.56 20.58 -8.98
CA HIS A 259 11.12 19.61 -10.00
C HIS A 259 10.06 18.68 -9.44
N SER A 260 9.08 18.33 -10.26
CA SER A 260 8.08 17.31 -9.94
C SER A 260 8.30 16.05 -10.75
N VAL A 261 8.10 14.88 -10.14
CA VAL A 261 8.04 13.62 -10.88
C VAL A 261 6.69 13.40 -11.54
N GLY A 262 6.68 12.55 -12.55
CA GLY A 262 5.48 12.17 -13.25
C GLY A 262 5.70 11.00 -14.21
N ALA A 263 4.81 10.83 -15.17
CA ALA A 263 4.89 9.84 -16.24
C ALA A 263 5.04 10.51 -17.61
N PRO A 264 5.78 9.88 -18.55
CA PRO A 264 5.90 10.38 -19.91
C PRO A 264 4.57 10.30 -20.66
N PRO A 265 4.45 11.01 -21.81
CA PRO A 265 3.31 10.88 -22.70
C PRO A 265 2.99 9.44 -23.06
N ASP A 266 1.72 9.09 -23.02
CA ASP A 266 1.19 7.80 -23.40
C ASP A 266 -0.17 7.92 -24.11
N GLN A 267 -0.84 6.79 -24.37
CA GLN A 267 -2.16 6.78 -25.03
C GLN A 267 -3.27 7.44 -24.19
N PHE A 268 -3.06 7.68 -22.89
CA PHE A 268 -4.03 8.30 -21.97
C PHE A 268 -3.74 9.77 -21.70
N SER A 269 -2.51 10.22 -21.94
CA SER A 269 -2.08 11.61 -21.70
C SER A 269 -1.02 12.04 -22.70
N GLU A 270 -1.41 12.89 -23.67
CA GLU A 270 -0.51 13.39 -24.73
C GLU A 270 0.68 14.22 -24.20
N LYS A 271 0.54 14.86 -23.04
CA LYS A 271 1.59 15.69 -22.41
C LYS A 271 2.32 14.97 -21.28
N GLY A 272 1.93 13.74 -20.97
CA GLY A 272 2.35 13.04 -19.76
C GLY A 272 1.57 13.49 -18.53
N GLN A 273 1.97 12.99 -17.37
CA GLN A 273 1.30 13.25 -16.09
C GLN A 273 2.31 13.87 -15.11
N CYS A 274 2.04 15.07 -14.61
CA CYS A 274 2.77 15.66 -13.50
C CYS A 274 2.06 15.30 -12.18
N TRP A 275 2.74 14.57 -11.28
CA TRP A 275 2.13 14.08 -10.04
C TRP A 275 2.20 15.06 -8.87
N GLY A 276 2.92 16.18 -9.01
CA GLY A 276 3.08 17.16 -7.94
C GLY A 276 3.97 16.69 -6.78
N LEU A 277 4.69 15.59 -6.96
CA LEU A 277 5.62 15.04 -5.98
C LEU A 277 7.04 15.53 -6.31
N PRO A 278 7.85 16.00 -5.32
CA PRO A 278 9.21 16.45 -5.60
C PRO A 278 10.08 15.33 -6.16
N ALA A 279 10.91 15.65 -7.13
CA ALA A 279 11.86 14.69 -7.67
C ALA A 279 12.96 14.36 -6.64
N TYR A 280 13.50 13.16 -6.70
CA TYR A 280 14.66 12.80 -5.87
C TYR A 280 15.94 13.45 -6.40
N ASP A 281 16.81 13.93 -5.50
CA ASP A 281 18.21 14.24 -5.80
C ASP A 281 19.04 12.94 -5.77
N TRP A 282 19.09 12.24 -6.92
CA TRP A 282 19.77 10.97 -7.01
C TRP A 282 21.28 11.08 -6.77
N ASP A 283 21.91 12.22 -7.09
CA ASP A 283 23.32 12.47 -6.83
C ASP A 283 23.59 12.54 -5.33
N TYR A 284 22.77 13.29 -4.59
CA TYR A 284 22.86 13.31 -3.13
C TYR A 284 22.55 11.94 -2.53
N MET A 285 21.51 11.27 -2.99
CA MET A 285 21.13 9.94 -2.49
C MET A 285 22.25 8.91 -2.69
N GLN A 286 22.92 8.92 -3.82
CA GLN A 286 24.07 8.03 -4.05
C GLN A 286 25.22 8.36 -3.11
N ARG A 287 25.60 9.64 -2.96
CA ARG A 287 26.64 10.08 -2.03
C ARG A 287 26.33 9.73 -0.57
N SER A 288 25.06 9.79 -0.17
CA SER A 288 24.59 9.40 1.17
C SER A 288 24.38 7.89 1.33
N GLY A 289 24.71 7.09 0.30
CA GLY A 289 24.54 5.64 0.29
C GLY A 289 23.09 5.18 0.31
N LEU A 290 22.18 5.94 -0.29
CA LEU A 290 20.73 5.67 -0.36
C LEU A 290 20.07 5.57 1.04
N ALA A 291 20.51 6.38 2.00
CA ALA A 291 20.16 6.26 3.41
C ALA A 291 18.64 6.32 3.66
N LEU A 292 17.92 7.22 2.98
CA LEU A 292 16.46 7.34 3.07
C LEU A 292 15.78 6.04 2.62
N TRP A 293 16.16 5.51 1.46
CA TRP A 293 15.59 4.29 0.91
C TRP A 293 15.93 3.05 1.75
N LYS A 294 17.15 2.94 2.28
CA LYS A 294 17.50 1.87 3.23
C LYS A 294 16.59 1.86 4.45
N ARG A 295 16.25 3.03 5.00
CA ARG A 295 15.30 3.15 6.11
C ARG A 295 13.88 2.73 5.68
N LYS A 296 13.40 3.18 4.50
CA LYS A 296 12.08 2.77 3.96
C LYS A 296 12.01 1.25 3.82
N ILE A 297 13.01 0.60 3.23
CA ILE A 297 13.04 -0.85 3.06
C ILE A 297 13.08 -1.57 4.42
N ARG A 298 13.94 -1.15 5.35
CA ARG A 298 14.01 -1.74 6.70
C ARG A 298 12.67 -1.63 7.42
N ARG A 299 12.02 -0.48 7.33
CA ARG A 299 10.68 -0.30 7.92
C ARG A 299 9.65 -1.25 7.30
N ALA A 300 9.65 -1.42 5.99
CA ALA A 300 8.77 -2.36 5.30
C ALA A 300 9.00 -3.81 5.74
N VAL A 301 10.25 -4.24 5.87
CA VAL A 301 10.61 -5.60 6.32
C VAL A 301 10.15 -5.89 7.76
N GLU A 302 10.15 -4.90 8.63
CA GLU A 302 9.58 -5.05 9.97
C GLU A 302 8.09 -5.35 9.94
N LEU A 303 7.37 -4.77 8.98
CA LEU A 303 5.91 -4.79 8.92
C LEU A 303 5.35 -5.87 7.98
N TYR A 304 6.08 -6.24 6.93
CA TYR A 304 5.61 -7.11 5.85
C TYR A 304 6.57 -8.27 5.59
N ASP A 305 6.08 -9.29 4.91
CA ASP A 305 6.87 -10.44 4.43
C ASP A 305 7.26 -10.25 2.96
N LEU A 306 6.39 -9.55 2.19
CA LEU A 306 6.65 -9.07 0.84
C LEU A 306 6.35 -7.58 0.77
N PHE A 307 6.97 -6.87 -0.18
CA PHE A 307 6.64 -5.48 -0.44
C PHE A 307 6.75 -5.14 -1.93
N ARG A 308 5.76 -4.39 -2.43
CA ARG A 308 5.77 -3.83 -3.78
C ARG A 308 6.67 -2.58 -3.80
N LEU A 309 7.53 -2.50 -4.78
CA LEU A 309 8.25 -1.28 -5.15
C LEU A 309 7.42 -0.59 -6.24
N ASP A 310 6.73 0.44 -5.86
CA ASP A 310 5.90 1.24 -6.76
C ASP A 310 6.75 1.95 -7.81
N HIS A 311 6.23 2.10 -9.04
CA HIS A 311 6.85 2.81 -10.17
C HIS A 311 8.33 2.47 -10.37
N LEU A 312 8.63 1.19 -10.52
CA LEU A 312 10.01 0.67 -10.52
C LEU A 312 10.94 1.38 -11.52
N VAL A 313 10.44 1.77 -12.68
CA VAL A 313 11.22 2.45 -13.72
C VAL A 313 11.81 3.78 -13.23
N GLY A 314 11.17 4.43 -12.26
CA GLY A 314 11.64 5.66 -11.62
C GLY A 314 13.00 5.54 -10.93
N PHE A 315 13.37 4.34 -10.50
CA PHE A 315 14.69 4.07 -9.90
C PHE A 315 15.81 3.92 -10.94
N TYR A 316 15.45 3.81 -12.21
CA TYR A 316 16.39 3.81 -13.33
C TYR A 316 16.46 5.19 -13.99
N ARG A 317 15.31 5.77 -14.27
CA ARG A 317 15.11 7.09 -14.84
C ARG A 317 13.78 7.66 -14.37
N SER A 318 13.78 8.85 -13.83
CA SER A 318 12.56 9.53 -13.45
C SER A 318 12.14 10.49 -14.57
N TYR A 319 10.85 10.53 -14.89
CA TYR A 319 10.31 11.55 -15.76
C TYR A 319 9.98 12.77 -14.90
N VAL A 320 10.60 13.91 -15.19
CA VAL A 320 10.55 15.09 -14.33
C VAL A 320 10.08 16.32 -15.10
N PHE A 321 9.36 17.19 -14.39
CA PHE A 321 8.87 18.47 -14.87
C PHE A 321 9.55 19.59 -14.09
N ALA A 322 10.20 20.52 -14.79
CA ALA A 322 10.65 21.77 -14.19
C ALA A 322 9.49 22.78 -14.10
N PRO A 323 9.60 23.83 -13.27
CA PRO A 323 8.57 24.85 -13.17
C PRO A 323 8.26 25.50 -14.54
N GLY A 324 7.00 25.40 -14.96
CA GLY A 324 6.53 25.98 -16.23
C GLY A 324 6.65 25.04 -17.45
N ASP A 325 7.19 23.84 -17.28
CA ASP A 325 7.24 22.86 -18.36
C ASP A 325 5.83 22.35 -18.70
N GLU A 326 5.50 22.34 -19.99
CA GLU A 326 4.29 21.67 -20.49
C GLU A 326 4.48 20.16 -20.66
N THR A 327 5.71 19.73 -20.93
CA THR A 327 6.13 18.34 -21.07
C THR A 327 7.41 18.14 -20.29
N GLY A 328 7.52 17.03 -19.57
CA GLY A 328 8.73 16.71 -18.80
C GLY A 328 9.85 16.12 -19.67
N HIS A 329 10.89 15.70 -19.01
CA HIS A 329 12.03 14.97 -19.60
C HIS A 329 12.54 13.90 -18.64
N PHE A 330 13.33 12.94 -19.14
CA PHE A 330 14.02 11.99 -18.26
C PHE A 330 15.23 12.65 -17.61
N ASP A 331 15.39 12.47 -16.32
CA ASP A 331 16.50 12.99 -15.50
C ASP A 331 17.86 12.37 -15.86
N VAL A 332 17.87 11.20 -16.50
CA VAL A 332 19.06 10.52 -17.05
C VAL A 332 18.80 10.12 -18.49
N ALA A 333 19.59 10.65 -19.42
CA ALA A 333 19.44 10.37 -20.85
C ALA A 333 20.20 9.10 -21.29
N GLU A 334 21.36 8.83 -20.71
CA GLU A 334 22.24 7.74 -21.13
C GLU A 334 21.77 6.39 -20.57
N GLU A 335 21.57 5.39 -21.45
CA GLU A 335 21.06 4.08 -21.08
C GLU A 335 21.95 3.35 -20.06
N GLN A 336 23.28 3.41 -20.21
CA GLN A 336 24.18 2.74 -19.27
C GLN A 336 24.07 3.35 -17.87
N ALA A 337 23.96 4.68 -17.75
CA ALA A 337 23.78 5.35 -16.48
C ALA A 337 22.43 4.99 -15.81
N GLN A 338 21.37 4.81 -16.62
CA GLN A 338 20.09 4.31 -16.12
C GLN A 338 20.23 2.88 -15.57
N ILE A 339 20.91 1.98 -16.31
CA ILE A 339 21.17 0.60 -15.90
C ILE A 339 21.96 0.57 -14.60
N ASP A 340 23.04 1.34 -14.50
CA ASP A 340 23.91 1.37 -13.32
C ASP A 340 23.16 1.90 -12.09
N ARG A 341 22.35 2.95 -12.24
CA ARG A 341 21.52 3.50 -11.17
C ARG A 341 20.51 2.46 -10.68
N GLY A 342 19.76 1.84 -11.59
CA GLY A 342 18.77 0.82 -11.25
C GLY A 342 19.39 -0.41 -10.59
N TYR A 343 20.52 -0.89 -11.10
CA TYR A 343 21.25 -2.01 -10.51
C TYR A 343 21.70 -1.71 -9.07
N ASN A 344 22.34 -0.56 -8.85
CA ASN A 344 22.81 -0.16 -7.52
C ASN A 344 21.65 -0.01 -6.53
N PHE A 345 20.53 0.54 -6.99
CA PHE A 345 19.33 0.65 -6.17
C PHE A 345 18.75 -0.74 -5.80
N LEU A 346 18.54 -1.61 -6.78
CA LEU A 346 17.97 -2.94 -6.53
C LEU A 346 18.89 -3.84 -5.70
N ARG A 347 20.19 -3.73 -5.85
CA ARG A 347 21.16 -4.40 -4.97
C ARG A 347 21.01 -3.93 -3.53
N MET A 348 20.91 -2.60 -3.32
CA MET A 348 20.66 -2.03 -1.99
C MET A 348 19.34 -2.54 -1.39
N VAL A 349 18.27 -2.66 -2.21
CA VAL A 349 17.00 -3.23 -1.78
C VAL A 349 17.18 -4.66 -1.29
N LEU A 350 17.79 -5.53 -2.09
CA LEU A 350 18.02 -6.93 -1.73
C LEU A 350 18.88 -7.07 -0.46
N ASP A 351 19.96 -6.28 -0.35
CA ASP A 351 20.83 -6.26 0.83
C ASP A 351 20.10 -5.77 2.11
N SER A 352 19.06 -4.95 1.94
CA SER A 352 18.26 -4.40 3.05
C SER A 352 17.01 -5.22 3.36
N ALA A 353 16.59 -6.12 2.46
CA ALA A 353 15.32 -6.85 2.53
C ALA A 353 15.28 -7.95 3.61
N GLY A 354 16.44 -8.38 4.16
CA GLY A 354 16.48 -9.32 5.28
C GLY A 354 15.76 -10.66 5.03
N GLY A 355 15.56 -11.04 3.76
CA GLY A 355 14.84 -12.25 3.36
C GLY A 355 13.36 -12.04 3.00
N ALA A 356 12.79 -10.85 3.22
CA ALA A 356 11.49 -10.47 2.65
C ALA A 356 11.59 -10.36 1.12
N MET A 357 10.47 -10.61 0.42
CA MET A 357 10.46 -10.59 -1.04
C MET A 357 10.08 -9.23 -1.61
N PRO A 358 10.99 -8.49 -2.28
CA PRO A 358 10.62 -7.35 -3.09
C PRO A 358 9.90 -7.80 -4.36
N VAL A 359 8.89 -7.05 -4.79
CA VAL A 359 8.18 -7.22 -6.06
C VAL A 359 8.22 -5.88 -6.80
N GLY A 360 8.74 -5.85 -8.01
CA GLY A 360 8.84 -4.62 -8.79
C GLY A 360 7.60 -4.36 -9.62
N GLU A 361 7.02 -3.17 -9.50
CA GLU A 361 5.95 -2.75 -10.40
C GLU A 361 6.57 -2.26 -11.72
N ASP A 362 6.58 -3.14 -12.72
CA ASP A 362 7.15 -2.92 -14.06
C ASP A 362 6.03 -2.76 -15.13
N LEU A 363 5.01 -1.97 -14.80
CA LEU A 363 3.88 -1.69 -15.68
C LEU A 363 4.12 -0.43 -16.52
N GLY A 364 3.44 -0.35 -17.67
CA GLY A 364 3.59 0.75 -18.63
C GLY A 364 4.73 0.56 -19.65
N VAL A 365 5.31 1.67 -20.12
CA VAL A 365 6.38 1.66 -21.15
C VAL A 365 7.73 1.42 -20.47
N ILE A 366 8.04 0.15 -20.24
CA ILE A 366 9.23 -0.28 -19.50
C ILE A 366 10.31 -0.76 -20.47
N PRO A 367 11.55 -0.20 -20.39
CA PRO A 367 12.68 -0.66 -21.19
C PRO A 367 13.03 -2.13 -20.91
N ASN A 368 13.46 -2.84 -21.95
CA ASN A 368 13.78 -4.27 -21.85
C ASN A 368 14.90 -4.58 -20.84
N TYR A 369 15.85 -3.68 -20.65
CA TYR A 369 16.92 -3.87 -19.66
C TYR A 369 16.40 -3.90 -18.21
N VAL A 370 15.32 -3.16 -17.91
CA VAL A 370 14.67 -3.21 -16.58
C VAL A 370 14.11 -4.61 -16.32
N ARG A 371 13.33 -5.16 -17.27
CA ARG A 371 12.74 -6.50 -17.13
C ARG A 371 13.79 -7.60 -17.04
N ARG A 372 14.87 -7.50 -17.84
CA ARG A 372 16.00 -8.45 -17.74
C ARG A 372 16.66 -8.40 -16.36
N MET A 373 16.93 -7.20 -15.86
CA MET A 373 17.56 -7.04 -14.54
C MET A 373 16.70 -7.59 -13.41
N LEU A 374 15.37 -7.44 -13.47
CA LEU A 374 14.47 -8.06 -12.50
C LEU A 374 14.62 -9.59 -12.46
N VAL A 375 14.66 -10.23 -13.64
CA VAL A 375 14.88 -11.68 -13.74
C VAL A 375 16.24 -12.08 -13.21
N ASP A 376 17.30 -11.37 -13.58
CA ASP A 376 18.69 -11.65 -13.16
C ASP A 376 18.87 -11.50 -11.65
N LEU A 377 18.22 -10.52 -11.03
CA LEU A 377 18.22 -10.27 -9.59
C LEU A 377 17.16 -11.09 -8.84
N LYS A 378 16.38 -11.92 -9.54
CA LYS A 378 15.28 -12.73 -8.99
C LYS A 378 14.21 -11.90 -8.26
N ILE A 379 13.90 -10.72 -8.77
CA ILE A 379 12.83 -9.86 -8.27
C ILE A 379 11.61 -10.04 -9.20
N PRO A 380 10.46 -10.55 -8.71
CA PRO A 380 9.28 -10.69 -9.55
C PRO A 380 8.78 -9.34 -10.07
N GLY A 381 8.54 -9.27 -11.38
CA GLY A 381 7.78 -8.20 -12.03
C GLY A 381 6.33 -8.61 -12.27
N TYR A 382 5.46 -7.67 -12.59
CA TYR A 382 4.04 -7.90 -12.84
C TYR A 382 3.78 -8.48 -14.24
N LYS A 383 2.81 -9.40 -14.32
CA LYS A 383 2.21 -9.92 -15.55
C LYS A 383 0.70 -9.80 -15.43
N VAL A 384 0.15 -8.69 -15.95
CA VAL A 384 -1.29 -8.43 -15.89
C VAL A 384 -1.92 -9.01 -17.16
N LEU A 385 -2.82 -9.99 -17.00
CA LEU A 385 -3.41 -10.78 -18.09
C LEU A 385 -3.87 -9.93 -19.28
N ARG A 386 -4.53 -8.80 -19.00
CA ARG A 386 -5.10 -7.91 -20.04
C ARG A 386 -4.06 -7.18 -20.88
N TRP A 387 -2.82 -7.03 -20.39
CA TRP A 387 -1.75 -6.25 -21.05
C TRP A 387 -0.66 -7.12 -21.66
N GLU A 388 -0.58 -8.39 -21.29
CA GLU A 388 0.44 -9.28 -21.86
C GLU A 388 0.05 -9.73 -23.27
N ARG A 389 0.76 -9.19 -24.27
CA ARG A 389 0.53 -9.46 -25.69
C ARG A 389 1.80 -10.01 -26.34
N GLU A 390 1.61 -10.79 -27.38
CA GLU A 390 2.66 -11.16 -28.33
C GLU A 390 2.84 -10.07 -29.38
N ASP A 391 3.93 -10.11 -30.14
CA ASP A 391 4.25 -9.11 -31.18
C ASP A 391 3.15 -8.98 -32.25
N ASN A 392 2.38 -10.03 -32.46
CA ASN A 392 1.25 -10.06 -33.39
C ASN A 392 -0.06 -9.50 -32.79
N GLY A 393 -0.02 -8.99 -31.56
CA GLY A 393 -1.17 -8.40 -30.86
C GLY A 393 -2.09 -9.40 -30.13
N TYR A 394 -1.90 -10.72 -30.30
CA TYR A 394 -2.65 -11.72 -29.55
C TYR A 394 -2.23 -11.76 -28.08
N TYR A 395 -3.14 -12.23 -27.21
CA TYR A 395 -2.82 -12.42 -25.80
C TYR A 395 -1.73 -13.48 -25.63
N ARG A 396 -0.74 -13.17 -24.81
CA ARG A 396 0.31 -14.12 -24.45
C ARG A 396 -0.26 -15.20 -23.53
N GLU A 397 0.00 -16.45 -23.87
CA GLU A 397 -0.43 -17.58 -23.05
C GLU A 397 0.24 -17.53 -21.67
N PRO A 398 -0.52 -17.50 -20.54
CA PRO A 398 0.05 -17.33 -19.19
C PRO A 398 1.07 -18.40 -18.78
N ARG A 399 0.99 -19.63 -19.32
CA ARG A 399 2.00 -20.67 -19.06
C ARG A 399 3.41 -20.28 -19.53
N HIS A 400 3.54 -19.31 -20.43
CA HIS A 400 4.81 -18.81 -20.94
C HIS A 400 5.35 -17.61 -20.14
N TYR A 401 4.66 -17.17 -19.08
CA TYR A 401 5.20 -16.14 -18.22
C TYR A 401 6.45 -16.65 -17.49
N PRO A 402 7.49 -15.83 -17.31
CA PRO A 402 8.68 -16.25 -16.59
C PRO A 402 8.35 -16.64 -15.15
N SER A 403 9.09 -17.59 -14.59
CA SER A 403 8.88 -18.02 -13.19
C SER A 403 9.13 -16.88 -12.20
N VAL A 404 10.11 -16.03 -12.47
CA VAL A 404 10.36 -14.82 -11.68
C VAL A 404 9.36 -13.74 -12.08
N SER A 405 8.09 -13.94 -11.74
CA SER A 405 7.03 -12.96 -11.97
C SER A 405 5.81 -13.20 -11.06
N LEU A 406 4.98 -12.16 -10.98
CA LEU A 406 3.68 -12.17 -10.33
C LEU A 406 2.61 -11.98 -11.41
N ALA A 407 1.77 -13.00 -11.63
CA ALA A 407 0.65 -12.90 -12.56
C ALA A 407 -0.62 -12.44 -11.84
N THR A 408 -1.40 -11.57 -12.49
CA THR A 408 -2.66 -11.06 -11.94
C THR A 408 -3.68 -10.79 -13.05
N THR A 409 -4.96 -10.78 -12.68
CA THR A 409 -6.06 -10.36 -13.55
C THR A 409 -6.22 -8.86 -13.62
N SER A 410 -6.00 -8.17 -12.49
CA SER A 410 -6.22 -6.73 -12.30
C SER A 410 -5.23 -6.15 -11.29
N THR A 411 -5.18 -4.83 -11.20
CA THR A 411 -4.51 -4.08 -10.15
C THR A 411 -5.51 -3.19 -9.42
N HIS A 412 -5.09 -2.50 -8.36
CA HIS A 412 -5.93 -1.52 -7.68
C HIS A 412 -6.34 -0.32 -8.56
N ASP A 413 -5.65 -0.11 -9.69
CA ASP A 413 -5.88 0.99 -10.65
C ASP A 413 -6.74 0.60 -11.84
N THR A 414 -7.11 -0.68 -11.94
CA THR A 414 -7.92 -1.15 -13.07
C THR A 414 -9.35 -1.47 -12.62
N GLU A 415 -10.26 -1.59 -13.60
CA GLU A 415 -11.54 -2.24 -13.36
C GLU A 415 -11.34 -3.71 -12.96
N SER A 416 -12.31 -4.27 -12.25
CA SER A 416 -12.35 -5.69 -11.95
C SER A 416 -12.32 -6.54 -13.24
N VAL A 417 -11.99 -7.81 -13.12
CA VAL A 417 -12.01 -8.75 -14.26
C VAL A 417 -13.38 -8.81 -14.91
N ARG A 418 -14.46 -8.68 -14.12
CA ARG A 418 -15.83 -8.60 -14.65
C ARG A 418 -16.06 -7.34 -15.47
N GLY A 419 -15.69 -6.17 -14.92
CA GLY A 419 -15.82 -4.88 -15.61
C GLY A 419 -15.05 -4.89 -16.94
N TRP A 420 -13.80 -5.36 -16.90
CA TRP A 420 -12.99 -5.51 -18.10
C TRP A 420 -13.62 -6.46 -19.13
N TRP A 421 -14.15 -7.61 -18.70
CA TRP A 421 -14.80 -8.58 -19.59
C TRP A 421 -16.05 -8.00 -20.28
N GLU A 422 -16.91 -7.33 -19.50
CA GLU A 422 -18.16 -6.77 -20.01
C GLU A 422 -17.95 -5.58 -20.96
N THR A 423 -16.86 -4.80 -20.77
CA THR A 423 -16.51 -3.65 -21.64
C THR A 423 -15.62 -4.01 -22.83
N MET A 424 -15.06 -5.23 -22.86
CA MET A 424 -14.17 -5.68 -23.92
C MET A 424 -14.89 -5.75 -25.26
N PRO A 425 -14.28 -5.28 -26.37
CA PRO A 425 -14.83 -5.47 -27.72
C PRO A 425 -15.09 -6.95 -28.02
N GLN A 426 -16.16 -7.23 -28.75
CA GLN A 426 -16.60 -8.61 -29.03
C GLN A 426 -15.49 -9.47 -29.67
N TYR A 427 -14.75 -8.93 -30.64
CA TYR A 427 -13.64 -9.63 -31.28
C TYR A 427 -12.48 -9.96 -30.33
N GLU A 428 -12.17 -9.05 -29.38
CA GLU A 428 -11.15 -9.31 -28.37
C GLU A 428 -11.63 -10.35 -27.35
N ARG A 429 -12.91 -10.32 -26.99
CA ARG A 429 -13.52 -11.31 -26.11
C ARG A 429 -13.52 -12.71 -26.75
N ALA A 430 -13.72 -12.79 -28.06
CA ALA A 430 -13.57 -14.05 -28.80
C ALA A 430 -12.13 -14.59 -28.72
N ASN A 431 -11.12 -13.74 -28.97
CA ASN A 431 -9.71 -14.11 -28.87
C ASN A 431 -9.31 -14.53 -27.45
N MET A 432 -9.76 -13.78 -26.44
CA MET A 432 -9.51 -14.12 -25.03
C MET A 432 -10.18 -15.45 -24.67
N TRP A 433 -11.44 -15.65 -25.06
CA TRP A 433 -12.16 -16.88 -24.78
C TRP A 433 -11.47 -18.10 -25.43
N GLU A 434 -11.05 -18.00 -26.71
CA GLU A 434 -10.28 -19.06 -27.36
C GLU A 434 -8.99 -19.38 -26.57
N MET A 435 -8.27 -18.36 -26.09
CA MET A 435 -7.05 -18.56 -25.32
C MET A 435 -7.33 -19.24 -23.95
N ILE A 436 -8.39 -18.84 -23.21
CA ILE A 436 -8.65 -19.38 -21.87
C ILE A 436 -9.39 -20.72 -21.87
N SER A 437 -10.25 -21.00 -22.88
CA SER A 437 -11.10 -22.19 -22.94
C SER A 437 -10.69 -23.22 -23.99
N ALA A 438 -9.82 -22.83 -24.94
CA ALA A 438 -9.53 -23.56 -26.17
C ALA A 438 -10.77 -23.80 -27.07
N GLN A 439 -11.82 -22.99 -26.92
CA GLN A 439 -13.06 -23.08 -27.72
C GLN A 439 -13.26 -21.82 -28.54
N LYS A 440 -13.61 -21.98 -29.81
CA LYS A 440 -13.95 -20.85 -30.68
C LYS A 440 -15.35 -20.33 -30.37
N THR A 441 -15.51 -19.01 -30.45
CA THR A 441 -16.78 -18.30 -30.24
C THR A 441 -16.86 -17.08 -31.15
N ASP A 442 -18.05 -16.55 -31.34
CA ASP A 442 -18.28 -15.23 -31.93
C ASP A 442 -17.99 -14.05 -30.97
N GLY A 443 -17.59 -14.35 -29.71
CA GLY A 443 -17.31 -13.38 -28.69
C GLY A 443 -18.53 -12.97 -27.85
N ASN A 444 -19.69 -13.56 -28.07
CA ASN A 444 -20.88 -13.32 -27.24
C ASN A 444 -20.91 -14.24 -26.00
N VAL A 445 -19.86 -14.15 -25.19
CA VAL A 445 -19.68 -14.94 -23.97
C VAL A 445 -19.97 -14.05 -22.75
N PRO A 446 -21.00 -14.35 -21.93
CA PRO A 446 -21.31 -13.60 -20.75
C PRO A 446 -20.24 -13.80 -19.67
N PHE A 447 -20.13 -12.82 -18.74
CA PHE A 447 -19.35 -13.04 -17.52
C PHE A 447 -20.22 -13.80 -16.51
N ASP A 448 -19.92 -15.07 -16.33
CA ASP A 448 -20.55 -15.95 -15.35
C ASP A 448 -19.47 -16.72 -14.56
N LEU A 449 -19.88 -17.61 -13.68
CA LEU A 449 -18.97 -18.41 -12.87
C LEU A 449 -18.03 -19.29 -13.72
N ASN A 450 -18.49 -19.76 -14.90
CA ASN A 450 -17.66 -20.57 -15.81
C ASN A 450 -16.58 -19.72 -16.46
N THR A 451 -16.95 -18.52 -16.91
CA THR A 451 -16.00 -17.56 -17.49
C THR A 451 -14.97 -17.13 -16.46
N GLN A 452 -15.41 -16.78 -15.25
CA GLN A 452 -14.53 -16.45 -14.15
C GLN A 452 -13.58 -17.62 -13.82
N ARG A 453 -14.10 -18.84 -13.73
CA ARG A 453 -13.30 -20.06 -13.53
C ARG A 453 -12.24 -20.24 -14.60
N ALA A 454 -12.61 -20.09 -15.88
CA ALA A 454 -11.68 -20.24 -17.00
C ALA A 454 -10.53 -19.21 -16.94
N ILE A 455 -10.85 -17.95 -16.65
CA ILE A 455 -9.83 -16.89 -16.48
C ILE A 455 -8.90 -17.22 -15.31
N PHE A 456 -9.47 -17.57 -14.15
CA PHE A 456 -8.67 -17.88 -12.95
C PHE A 456 -7.79 -19.12 -13.15
N TYR A 457 -8.32 -20.15 -13.77
CA TYR A 457 -7.56 -21.37 -14.10
C TYR A 457 -6.32 -21.03 -14.95
N ARG A 458 -6.46 -20.17 -15.96
CA ARG A 458 -5.33 -19.76 -16.81
C ARG A 458 -4.27 -18.97 -16.05
N VAL A 459 -4.66 -18.04 -15.18
CA VAL A 459 -3.73 -17.29 -14.34
C VAL A 459 -3.06 -18.21 -13.32
N LEU A 460 -3.82 -19.08 -12.66
CA LEU A 460 -3.30 -20.04 -11.69
C LEU A 460 -2.37 -21.08 -12.31
N THR A 461 -2.57 -21.45 -13.57
CA THR A 461 -1.67 -22.34 -14.31
C THR A 461 -0.54 -21.63 -15.03
N SER A 462 -0.39 -20.31 -14.83
CA SER A 462 0.71 -19.53 -15.42
C SER A 462 2.09 -20.06 -14.99
N GLY A 463 3.13 -19.68 -15.74
CA GLY A 463 4.52 -19.94 -15.38
C GLY A 463 5.01 -19.15 -14.16
N SER A 464 4.28 -18.11 -13.74
CA SER A 464 4.65 -17.23 -12.61
C SER A 464 4.69 -17.97 -11.28
N ALA A 465 5.69 -17.68 -10.44
CA ALA A 465 5.79 -18.23 -9.09
C ALA A 465 4.64 -17.73 -8.18
N VAL A 466 4.22 -16.48 -8.34
CA VAL A 466 3.15 -15.87 -7.57
C VAL A 466 1.97 -15.52 -8.48
N THR A 467 0.75 -15.76 -8.00
CA THR A 467 -0.49 -15.27 -8.65
C THR A 467 -1.29 -14.44 -7.66
N MET A 468 -1.86 -13.32 -8.13
CA MET A 468 -2.67 -12.43 -7.31
C MET A 468 -4.03 -12.16 -7.97
N PHE A 469 -5.06 -11.97 -7.15
CA PHE A 469 -6.38 -11.53 -7.60
C PHE A 469 -6.84 -10.39 -6.69
N SER A 470 -7.56 -9.41 -7.22
CA SER A 470 -8.26 -8.48 -6.34
C SER A 470 -9.45 -9.19 -5.66
N TRP A 471 -9.83 -8.72 -4.48
CA TRP A 471 -11.04 -9.24 -3.80
C TRP A 471 -12.26 -9.14 -4.71
N GLN A 472 -12.40 -8.02 -5.43
CA GLN A 472 -13.48 -7.80 -6.40
C GLN A 472 -13.52 -8.84 -7.52
N ASP A 473 -12.34 -9.26 -7.99
CA ASP A 473 -12.24 -10.31 -9.00
C ASP A 473 -12.71 -11.66 -8.45
N VAL A 474 -12.33 -11.98 -7.19
CA VAL A 474 -12.71 -13.24 -6.54
C VAL A 474 -14.21 -13.36 -6.34
N ILE A 475 -14.87 -12.27 -5.93
CA ILE A 475 -16.33 -12.25 -5.71
C ILE A 475 -17.13 -11.90 -6.96
N GLY A 476 -16.46 -11.51 -8.06
CA GLY A 476 -17.09 -11.24 -9.37
C GLY A 476 -17.93 -9.96 -9.42
N THR A 477 -17.55 -8.90 -8.69
CA THR A 477 -18.24 -7.60 -8.70
C THR A 477 -17.64 -6.61 -9.69
N LEU A 478 -18.37 -5.49 -9.91
CA LEU A 478 -17.91 -4.38 -10.78
C LEU A 478 -17.17 -3.29 -10.02
N ASP A 479 -17.03 -3.44 -8.69
CA ASP A 479 -16.44 -2.42 -7.85
C ASP A 479 -14.97 -2.15 -8.23
N ARG A 480 -14.56 -0.88 -8.09
CA ARG A 480 -13.17 -0.43 -8.30
C ARG A 480 -12.61 0.15 -7.02
N ILE A 481 -11.28 0.07 -6.87
CA ILE A 481 -10.55 0.73 -5.80
C ILE A 481 -10.19 2.15 -6.23
N ASN A 482 -9.65 2.31 -7.43
CA ASN A 482 -9.21 3.58 -7.98
C ASN A 482 -9.49 3.69 -9.50
N VAL A 483 -9.72 4.92 -9.95
CA VAL A 483 -9.76 5.31 -11.37
C VAL A 483 -8.65 6.33 -11.61
N PRO A 484 -7.51 5.91 -12.21
CA PRO A 484 -6.37 6.79 -12.44
C PRO A 484 -6.75 8.07 -13.19
N GLY A 485 -6.10 9.19 -12.82
CA GLY A 485 -6.34 10.49 -13.44
C GLY A 485 -7.63 11.19 -12.99
N THR A 486 -8.36 10.64 -12.00
CA THR A 486 -9.54 11.27 -11.41
C THR A 486 -9.34 11.59 -9.93
N THR A 487 -10.10 12.57 -9.42
CA THR A 487 -10.03 13.04 -8.02
C THR A 487 -11.36 12.92 -7.28
N GLY A 488 -12.25 12.04 -7.75
CA GLY A 488 -13.58 11.84 -7.14
C GLY A 488 -13.53 11.12 -5.80
N ASP A 489 -14.56 11.34 -4.97
CA ASP A 489 -14.71 10.68 -3.67
C ASP A 489 -14.98 9.16 -3.76
N GLU A 490 -15.14 8.62 -4.95
CA GLU A 490 -15.21 7.17 -5.22
C GLU A 490 -13.86 6.48 -5.14
N ASN A 491 -12.76 7.22 -5.38
CA ASN A 491 -11.42 6.67 -5.35
C ASN A 491 -10.95 6.38 -3.94
N TRP A 492 -10.34 5.21 -3.77
CA TRP A 492 -9.71 4.74 -2.53
C TRP A 492 -10.68 4.47 -1.37
N THR A 493 -11.98 4.68 -1.58
CA THR A 493 -13.02 4.53 -0.55
C THR A 493 -13.79 3.22 -0.65
N TYR A 494 -13.41 2.32 -1.57
CA TYR A 494 -14.02 1.00 -1.68
C TYR A 494 -14.04 0.29 -0.33
N ARG A 495 -15.18 -0.32 0.00
CA ARG A 495 -15.39 -1.08 1.21
C ARG A 495 -16.21 -2.34 0.90
N SER A 496 -15.81 -3.47 1.49
CA SER A 496 -16.59 -4.71 1.39
C SER A 496 -18.01 -4.48 1.93
N GLU A 497 -19.00 -4.97 1.22
CA GLU A 497 -20.41 -4.89 1.66
C GLU A 497 -20.65 -5.80 2.86
N TYR A 498 -19.89 -6.89 2.96
CA TYR A 498 -20.08 -7.98 3.91
C TYR A 498 -18.86 -8.16 4.81
N THR A 499 -19.10 -8.63 6.03
CA THR A 499 -18.07 -9.17 6.93
C THR A 499 -17.51 -10.49 6.38
N PRO A 500 -16.39 -11.03 6.89
CA PRO A 500 -15.89 -12.34 6.44
C PRO A 500 -16.91 -13.48 6.51
N ALA A 501 -17.70 -13.52 7.58
CA ALA A 501 -18.72 -14.57 7.78
C ALA A 501 -19.85 -14.44 6.75
N GLU A 502 -20.40 -13.24 6.58
CA GLU A 502 -21.46 -12.96 5.61
C GLU A 502 -20.97 -13.19 4.17
N ALA A 503 -19.76 -12.75 3.83
CA ALA A 503 -19.14 -12.95 2.52
C ALA A 503 -18.99 -14.45 2.20
N GLY A 504 -18.68 -15.28 3.21
CA GLY A 504 -18.61 -16.73 3.10
C GLY A 504 -19.92 -17.38 2.65
N GLU A 505 -21.04 -16.80 3.05
CA GLU A 505 -22.38 -17.29 2.65
C GLU A 505 -22.86 -16.67 1.34
N VAL A 506 -22.73 -15.36 1.18
CA VAL A 506 -23.22 -14.62 0.00
C VAL A 506 -22.45 -15.00 -1.27
N TYR A 507 -21.13 -15.13 -1.18
CA TYR A 507 -20.26 -15.46 -2.32
C TYR A 507 -19.79 -16.94 -2.30
N LYS A 508 -20.59 -17.81 -1.70
CA LYS A 508 -20.25 -19.22 -1.48
C LYS A 508 -19.75 -19.92 -2.74
N GLU A 509 -20.46 -19.76 -3.86
CA GLU A 509 -20.11 -20.42 -5.13
C GLU A 509 -18.76 -19.94 -5.65
N GLN A 510 -18.50 -18.63 -5.66
CA GLN A 510 -17.24 -18.04 -6.12
C GLN A 510 -16.07 -18.45 -5.22
N LEU A 511 -16.27 -18.43 -3.91
CA LEU A 511 -15.24 -18.83 -2.94
C LEU A 511 -14.93 -20.33 -2.98
N GLN A 512 -15.94 -21.18 -3.18
CA GLN A 512 -15.74 -22.61 -3.40
C GLN A 512 -15.02 -22.89 -4.72
N MET A 513 -15.39 -22.21 -5.80
CA MET A 513 -14.71 -22.29 -7.09
C MET A 513 -13.23 -21.88 -6.93
N TYR A 514 -12.95 -20.74 -6.27
CA TYR A 514 -11.58 -20.27 -6.03
C TYR A 514 -10.77 -21.29 -5.22
N ALA A 515 -11.27 -21.74 -4.08
CA ALA A 515 -10.59 -22.74 -3.24
C ALA A 515 -10.36 -24.07 -3.95
N SER A 516 -11.31 -24.51 -4.82
CA SER A 516 -11.15 -25.71 -5.65
C SER A 516 -10.02 -25.55 -6.66
N LEU A 517 -9.97 -24.39 -7.34
CA LEU A 517 -8.92 -24.08 -8.30
C LEU A 517 -7.53 -24.03 -7.68
N LEU A 518 -7.39 -23.49 -6.47
CA LEU A 518 -6.11 -23.49 -5.76
C LEU A 518 -5.57 -24.90 -5.53
N LYS A 519 -6.45 -25.85 -5.15
CA LYS A 519 -6.07 -27.26 -4.98
C LYS A 519 -5.75 -27.92 -6.32
N GLU A 520 -6.60 -27.72 -7.33
CA GLU A 520 -6.43 -28.28 -8.67
C GLU A 520 -5.11 -27.85 -9.33
N THR A 521 -4.67 -26.62 -9.08
CA THR A 521 -3.46 -26.02 -9.67
C THR A 521 -2.23 -26.10 -8.77
N ALA A 522 -2.32 -26.79 -7.63
CA ALA A 522 -1.25 -26.91 -6.62
C ALA A 522 -0.70 -25.54 -6.14
N ARG A 523 -1.60 -24.58 -5.85
CA ARG A 523 -1.27 -23.26 -5.31
C ARG A 523 -1.85 -23.05 -3.90
N ALA A 524 -2.54 -24.03 -3.31
CA ALA A 524 -3.09 -23.96 -1.95
C ALA A 524 -2.01 -24.07 -0.87
#